data_eb8c9ff3f5c51fe2c21e32a613e11d87
#
_entry.id   eb8c9ff3f5c51fe2c21e32a613e11d87
#
_cell.length_a   1.000
_cell.length_b   1.000
_cell.length_c   1.000
_cell.angle_alpha   90.00
_cell.angle_beta   90.00
_cell.angle_gamma   90.00
#
_symmetry.space_group_name_H-M   'P 1'
#
loop_
_entity.id
_entity.type
_entity.pdbx_description
1 polymer ?
#
loop_
_entity_poly.entity_id
_entity_poly.type
_entity_poly.pdbx_seq_one_letter_code
_entity_poly.pdbx_strand_id
1 'polypeptide(L)'
;MAAPSSSDQCFDRYVMIDWSANSSPKQGKDSIWVAVADRGGEVVFVHNPRTREEMTSVLLGILTDRSERVLVGCDFSFGYPSGLANVIADDPDASWRDVWSWVGDHILDDPNNRNNRFDVAAELNDRCDRSVDVRPFWGYPGASSATGVSRYRPESYAPFDEFRVGEHRVRADGHRPFSSWQLAYPGSVGSQMLMGIA
;
A
#
# COMPACT_ATOMS: atom_id res chain seq x y z
N MET A 1 23.01 18.99 -15.10
CA MET A 1 23.54 17.83 -14.37
C MET A 1 23.94 16.79 -15.41
N ALA A 2 25.16 16.25 -15.33
CA ALA A 2 25.56 15.14 -16.21
C ALA A 2 24.79 13.88 -15.82
N ALA A 3 24.35 13.08 -16.81
CA ALA A 3 23.76 11.79 -16.54
C ALA A 3 24.80 10.90 -15.82
N PRO A 4 24.39 10.08 -14.82
CA PRO A 4 25.30 9.16 -14.14
C PRO A 4 25.91 8.20 -15.16
N SER A 5 27.18 7.86 -14.98
CA SER A 5 27.84 6.89 -15.86
C SER A 5 27.19 5.51 -15.71
N SER A 6 27.18 4.69 -16.74
CA SER A 6 26.54 3.37 -16.74
C SER A 6 27.13 2.39 -15.68
N SER A 7 28.28 2.73 -15.08
CA SER A 7 28.93 1.97 -14.01
C SER A 7 28.32 2.21 -12.63
N ASP A 8 27.57 3.30 -12.43
CA ASP A 8 27.03 3.69 -11.11
C ASP A 8 25.60 3.19 -10.87
N GLN A 9 24.96 2.55 -11.85
CA GLN A 9 23.59 2.06 -11.71
C GLN A 9 23.56 0.67 -11.09
N CYS A 10 22.86 0.58 -9.95
CA CYS A 10 22.78 -0.64 -9.14
C CYS A 10 21.84 -1.71 -9.70
N PHE A 11 20.90 -1.35 -10.58
CA PHE A 11 19.87 -2.24 -11.13
C PHE A 11 19.91 -2.26 -12.65
N ASP A 12 19.47 -3.38 -13.20
CA ASP A 12 19.41 -3.60 -14.64
C ASP A 12 18.06 -3.18 -15.21
N ARG A 13 16.99 -3.21 -14.35
CA ARG A 13 15.66 -2.67 -14.65
C ARG A 13 15.05 -1.92 -13.47
N TYR A 14 14.19 -0.95 -13.78
CA TYR A 14 13.40 -0.18 -12.85
C TYR A 14 11.92 -0.33 -13.22
N VAL A 15 11.13 -0.86 -12.30
CA VAL A 15 9.69 -1.06 -12.47
C VAL A 15 8.97 -0.11 -11.54
N MET A 16 8.11 0.76 -12.08
CA MET A 16 7.28 1.69 -11.29
C MET A 16 5.82 1.33 -11.48
N ILE A 17 5.12 1.16 -10.37
CA ILE A 17 3.71 0.74 -10.34
C ILE A 17 2.90 1.81 -9.63
N ASP A 18 1.93 2.38 -10.34
CA ASP A 18 0.80 3.13 -9.79
C ASP A 18 -0.30 2.12 -9.47
N TRP A 19 -0.53 1.86 -8.19
CA TRP A 19 -1.41 0.80 -7.72
C TRP A 19 -2.83 1.30 -7.51
N SER A 20 -3.82 0.41 -7.65
CA SER A 20 -5.22 0.77 -7.43
C SER A 20 -5.96 -0.24 -6.56
N ALA A 21 -6.71 0.28 -5.58
CA ALA A 21 -7.62 -0.49 -4.75
C ALA A 21 -9.06 -0.55 -5.30
N ASN A 22 -9.29 -0.22 -6.56
CA ASN A 22 -10.62 -0.30 -7.19
C ASN A 22 -11.24 -1.70 -6.99
N SER A 23 -12.56 -1.71 -6.74
CA SER A 23 -13.32 -2.95 -6.53
C SER A 23 -13.95 -3.50 -7.83
N SER A 24 -13.46 -3.08 -8.98
CA SER A 24 -13.87 -3.56 -10.31
C SER A 24 -12.74 -3.37 -11.32
N PRO A 25 -12.69 -4.18 -12.39
CA PRO A 25 -11.74 -4.00 -13.47
C PRO A 25 -11.83 -2.59 -14.07
N LYS A 26 -10.69 -1.92 -14.22
CA LYS A 26 -10.63 -0.55 -14.71
C LYS A 26 -9.34 -0.30 -15.48
N GLN A 27 -9.42 0.53 -16.52
CA GLN A 27 -8.29 1.07 -17.27
C GLN A 27 -8.40 2.60 -17.38
N GLY A 28 -7.33 3.26 -17.74
CA GLY A 28 -7.25 4.70 -17.87
C GLY A 28 -7.07 5.42 -16.52
N LYS A 29 -7.79 6.51 -16.34
CA LYS A 29 -7.65 7.34 -15.12
C LYS A 29 -8.02 6.58 -13.86
N ASP A 30 -7.25 6.77 -12.78
CA ASP A 30 -7.45 6.14 -11.46
C ASP A 30 -7.49 4.59 -11.54
N SER A 31 -6.61 3.98 -12.35
CA SER A 31 -6.45 2.52 -12.49
C SER A 31 -4.99 2.14 -12.29
N ILE A 32 -4.68 0.85 -12.43
CA ILE A 32 -3.31 0.36 -12.28
C ILE A 32 -2.49 0.71 -13.52
N TRP A 33 -1.28 1.23 -13.33
CA TRP A 33 -0.29 1.43 -14.37
C TRP A 33 1.05 0.84 -13.98
N VAL A 34 1.78 0.34 -14.95
CA VAL A 34 3.16 -0.09 -14.77
C VAL A 34 4.02 0.49 -15.89
N ALA A 35 5.17 1.00 -15.50
CA ALA A 35 6.23 1.42 -16.42
C ALA A 35 7.51 0.69 -16.08
N VAL A 36 8.24 0.24 -17.08
CA VAL A 36 9.54 -0.41 -16.95
C VAL A 36 10.57 0.42 -17.70
N ALA A 37 11.63 0.79 -17.01
CA ALA A 37 12.79 1.40 -17.63
C ALA A 37 13.99 0.43 -17.61
N ASP A 38 14.85 0.54 -18.60
CA ASP A 38 16.11 -0.17 -18.68
C ASP A 38 17.16 0.43 -17.72
N ARG A 39 18.37 -0.13 -17.75
CA ARG A 39 19.50 0.36 -16.95
C ARG A 39 19.87 1.81 -17.27
N GLY A 40 19.64 2.28 -18.50
CA GLY A 40 19.88 3.67 -18.92
C GLY A 40 18.81 4.66 -18.44
N GLY A 41 17.70 4.17 -17.90
CA GLY A 41 16.53 4.97 -17.50
C GLY A 41 15.59 5.24 -18.68
N GLU A 42 15.77 4.61 -19.84
CA GLU A 42 14.85 4.69 -20.95
C GLU A 42 13.63 3.81 -20.69
N VAL A 43 12.43 4.37 -20.85
CA VAL A 43 11.17 3.63 -20.66
C VAL A 43 10.97 2.68 -21.85
N VAL A 44 11.06 1.38 -21.59
CA VAL A 44 10.97 0.32 -22.61
C VAL A 44 9.62 -0.36 -22.66
N PHE A 45 8.78 -0.20 -21.62
CA PHE A 45 7.47 -0.81 -21.55
C PHE A 45 6.54 0.03 -20.67
N VAL A 46 5.30 0.21 -21.12
CA VAL A 46 4.21 0.79 -20.31
C VAL A 46 2.95 -0.03 -20.55
N HIS A 47 2.26 -0.39 -19.49
CA HIS A 47 1.02 -1.15 -19.57
C HIS A 47 -0.01 -0.66 -18.55
N ASN A 48 -1.28 -0.86 -18.86
CA ASN A 48 -2.41 -0.51 -18.01
C ASN A 48 -3.27 -1.75 -17.77
N PRO A 49 -2.88 -2.62 -16.81
CA PRO A 49 -3.64 -3.81 -16.46
C PRO A 49 -5.04 -3.46 -15.96
N ARG A 50 -6.02 -4.28 -16.30
CA ARG A 50 -7.42 -4.06 -15.88
C ARG A 50 -7.66 -4.47 -14.43
N THR A 51 -6.89 -5.46 -13.96
CA THR A 51 -7.05 -6.06 -12.64
C THR A 51 -5.70 -6.21 -11.93
N ARG A 52 -5.74 -6.39 -10.60
CA ARG A 52 -4.54 -6.68 -9.80
C ARG A 52 -3.94 -8.04 -10.15
N GLU A 53 -4.77 -9.04 -10.44
CA GLU A 53 -4.31 -10.35 -10.90
C GLU A 53 -3.50 -10.24 -12.22
N GLU A 54 -4.00 -9.44 -13.19
CA GLU A 54 -3.26 -9.17 -14.42
C GLU A 54 -1.92 -8.46 -14.12
N MET A 55 -1.92 -7.45 -13.22
CA MET A 55 -0.69 -6.76 -12.81
C MET A 55 0.29 -7.71 -12.13
N THR A 56 -0.18 -8.55 -11.23
CA THR A 56 0.66 -9.56 -10.55
C THR A 56 1.30 -10.50 -11.57
N SER A 57 0.54 -10.95 -12.57
CA SER A 57 1.07 -11.79 -13.64
C SER A 57 2.15 -11.08 -14.46
N VAL A 58 1.96 -9.80 -14.78
CA VAL A 58 2.97 -8.96 -15.45
C VAL A 58 4.23 -8.84 -14.61
N LEU A 59 4.09 -8.53 -13.32
CA LEU A 59 5.22 -8.37 -12.40
C LEU A 59 6.00 -9.67 -12.23
N LEU A 60 5.31 -10.79 -12.03
CA LEU A 60 5.95 -12.11 -11.95
C LEU A 60 6.71 -12.45 -13.23
N GLY A 61 6.16 -12.13 -14.40
CA GLY A 61 6.84 -12.30 -15.70
C GLY A 61 8.16 -11.50 -15.75
N ILE A 62 8.16 -10.26 -15.28
CA ILE A 62 9.37 -9.42 -15.22
C ILE A 62 10.40 -10.01 -14.24
N LEU A 63 9.95 -10.50 -13.07
CA LEU A 63 10.83 -11.01 -12.01
C LEU A 63 11.31 -12.45 -12.24
N THR A 64 10.84 -13.13 -13.27
CA THR A 64 11.26 -14.51 -13.59
C THR A 64 12.71 -14.58 -14.08
N ASP A 65 13.20 -13.56 -14.77
CA ASP A 65 14.60 -13.50 -15.20
C ASP A 65 15.50 -13.12 -14.02
N ARG A 66 16.10 -14.15 -13.42
CA ARG A 66 17.02 -14.00 -12.27
C ARG A 66 18.42 -13.50 -12.65
N SER A 67 18.71 -13.31 -13.93
CA SER A 67 19.97 -12.73 -14.39
C SER A 67 19.99 -11.21 -14.24
N GLU A 68 18.82 -10.57 -14.12
CA GLU A 68 18.68 -9.14 -13.97
C GLU A 68 18.35 -8.75 -12.51
N ARG A 69 18.97 -7.65 -12.06
CA ARG A 69 18.61 -7.01 -10.79
C ARG A 69 17.52 -6.00 -11.07
N VAL A 70 16.35 -6.23 -10.51
CA VAL A 70 15.16 -5.39 -10.72
C VAL A 70 14.85 -4.61 -9.46
N LEU A 71 14.69 -3.29 -9.58
CA LEU A 71 14.11 -2.44 -8.55
C LEU A 71 12.64 -2.23 -8.84
N VAL A 72 11.76 -2.63 -7.93
CA VAL A 72 10.33 -2.38 -8.02
C VAL A 72 9.94 -1.28 -7.05
N GLY A 73 9.30 -0.23 -7.55
CA GLY A 73 8.70 0.85 -6.76
C GLY A 73 7.20 0.87 -6.93
N CYS A 74 6.46 1.03 -5.83
CA CYS A 74 5.02 1.20 -5.82
C CYS A 74 4.67 2.53 -5.16
N ASP A 75 3.54 3.13 -5.53
CA ASP A 75 3.07 4.41 -5.02
C ASP A 75 2.34 4.31 -3.67
N PHE A 76 2.33 3.15 -3.04
CA PHE A 76 1.75 2.93 -1.71
C PHE A 76 2.81 2.62 -0.65
N SER A 77 2.41 2.78 0.60
CA SER A 77 3.25 2.50 1.77
C SER A 77 3.39 1.00 2.02
N PHE A 78 4.60 0.53 2.34
CA PHE A 78 4.88 -0.89 2.68
C PHE A 78 4.75 -1.21 4.17
N GLY A 79 4.29 -0.31 5.01
CA GLY A 79 4.14 -0.52 6.44
C GLY A 79 3.31 0.56 7.12
N TYR A 80 2.85 0.29 8.32
CA TYR A 80 2.07 1.19 9.16
C TYR A 80 2.96 1.90 10.19
N PRO A 81 2.44 2.92 10.87
CA PRO A 81 3.10 3.48 12.05
C PRO A 81 3.40 2.41 13.11
N SER A 82 4.42 2.66 13.91
CA SER A 82 4.89 1.74 14.96
C SER A 82 3.75 1.34 15.91
N GLY A 83 3.78 0.10 16.37
CA GLY A 83 2.84 -0.45 17.33
C GLY A 83 1.73 -1.33 16.71
N LEU A 84 1.37 -1.14 15.42
CA LEU A 84 0.32 -1.96 14.82
C LEU A 84 0.70 -3.46 14.77
N ALA A 85 1.95 -3.78 14.45
CA ALA A 85 2.42 -5.16 14.43
C ALA A 85 2.22 -5.85 15.79
N ASN A 86 2.57 -5.16 16.88
CA ASN A 86 2.42 -5.67 18.24
C ASN A 86 0.96 -6.00 18.57
N VAL A 87 0.02 -5.14 18.16
CA VAL A 87 -1.42 -5.38 18.37
C VAL A 87 -1.94 -6.54 17.53
N ILE A 88 -1.47 -6.67 16.28
CA ILE A 88 -1.91 -7.74 15.37
C ILE A 88 -1.46 -9.11 15.88
N ALA A 89 -0.19 -9.23 16.28
CA ALA A 89 0.42 -10.48 16.69
C ALA A 89 0.27 -10.78 18.19
N ASP A 90 -0.21 -9.81 18.99
CA ASP A 90 -0.19 -9.86 20.46
C ASP A 90 1.23 -10.17 21.01
N ASP A 91 2.25 -9.58 20.38
CA ASP A 91 3.66 -9.80 20.63
C ASP A 91 4.43 -8.49 20.57
N PRO A 92 5.16 -8.10 21.66
CA PRO A 92 5.97 -6.89 21.69
C PRO A 92 7.15 -6.89 20.69
N ASP A 93 7.58 -8.07 20.22
CA ASP A 93 8.69 -8.24 19.29
C ASP A 93 8.20 -8.40 17.82
N ALA A 94 6.90 -8.25 17.58
CA ALA A 94 6.31 -8.36 16.24
C ALA A 94 6.86 -7.30 15.27
N SER A 95 6.94 -7.69 14.01
CA SER A 95 7.56 -6.92 12.93
C SER A 95 6.57 -6.59 11.81
N TRP A 96 7.03 -5.86 10.82
CA TRP A 96 6.24 -5.62 9.61
C TRP A 96 5.83 -6.90 8.88
N ARG A 97 6.57 -8.02 9.04
CA ARG A 97 6.23 -9.33 8.44
C ARG A 97 4.94 -9.89 9.00
N ASP A 98 4.70 -9.67 10.28
CA ASP A 98 3.48 -10.14 10.96
C ASP A 98 2.26 -9.38 10.43
N VAL A 99 2.40 -8.08 10.15
CA VAL A 99 1.37 -7.29 9.48
C VAL A 99 1.10 -7.82 8.07
N TRP A 100 2.14 -8.07 7.30
CA TRP A 100 2.01 -8.58 5.93
C TRP A 100 1.37 -9.97 5.90
N SER A 101 1.84 -10.88 6.75
CA SER A 101 1.27 -12.22 6.85
C SER A 101 -0.20 -12.15 7.21
N TRP A 102 -0.53 -11.36 8.24
CA TRP A 102 -1.92 -11.22 8.67
C TRP A 102 -2.81 -10.61 7.58
N VAL A 103 -2.38 -9.56 6.92
CA VAL A 103 -3.13 -8.93 5.82
C VAL A 103 -3.29 -9.89 4.65
N GLY A 104 -2.23 -10.61 4.25
CA GLY A 104 -2.27 -11.60 3.18
C GLY A 104 -3.25 -12.76 3.47
N ASP A 105 -3.36 -13.16 4.74
CA ASP A 105 -4.28 -14.24 5.17
C ASP A 105 -5.75 -13.77 5.21
N HIS A 106 -6.03 -12.48 5.33
CA HIS A 106 -7.38 -11.94 5.55
C HIS A 106 -7.96 -11.17 4.35
N ILE A 107 -7.11 -10.63 3.48
CA ILE A 107 -7.58 -9.97 2.26
C ILE A 107 -8.05 -11.03 1.26
N LEU A 108 -9.29 -10.85 0.83
CA LEU A 108 -9.86 -11.58 -0.30
C LEU A 108 -9.91 -10.63 -1.49
N ASP A 109 -9.30 -11.02 -2.59
CA ASP A 109 -9.30 -10.26 -3.85
C ASP A 109 -9.62 -11.21 -5.01
N ASP A 110 -10.75 -11.02 -5.68
CA ASP A 110 -11.14 -11.88 -6.78
C ASP A 110 -10.55 -11.39 -8.13
N PRO A 111 -10.55 -12.22 -9.18
CA PRO A 111 -10.03 -11.85 -10.50
C PRO A 111 -10.70 -10.61 -11.13
N ASN A 112 -11.85 -10.17 -10.61
CA ASN A 112 -12.54 -8.96 -11.03
C ASN A 112 -12.32 -7.78 -10.06
N ASN A 113 -11.28 -7.83 -9.21
CA ASN A 113 -10.94 -6.82 -8.22
C ASN A 113 -11.97 -6.65 -7.08
N ARG A 114 -13.00 -7.50 -6.94
CA ARG A 114 -13.87 -7.45 -5.76
C ARG A 114 -13.07 -7.88 -4.54
N ASN A 115 -13.12 -7.08 -3.51
CA ASN A 115 -12.28 -7.28 -2.33
C ASN A 115 -13.00 -6.87 -1.03
N ASN A 116 -12.47 -7.36 0.07
CA ASN A 116 -13.01 -7.16 1.42
C ASN A 116 -12.18 -6.16 2.27
N ARG A 117 -11.38 -5.27 1.66
CA ARG A 117 -10.45 -4.39 2.41
C ARG A 117 -11.07 -3.58 3.53
N PHE A 118 -12.34 -3.19 3.40
CA PHE A 118 -13.04 -2.46 4.46
C PHE A 118 -13.43 -3.35 5.64
N ASP A 119 -13.76 -4.62 5.39
CA ASP A 119 -14.03 -5.59 6.45
C ASP A 119 -12.74 -5.94 7.20
N VAL A 120 -11.64 -6.09 6.49
CA VAL A 120 -10.29 -6.28 7.06
C VAL A 120 -9.88 -5.07 7.90
N ALA A 121 -10.09 -3.85 7.41
CA ALA A 121 -9.82 -2.64 8.18
C ALA A 121 -10.71 -2.52 9.43
N ALA A 122 -11.96 -2.98 9.37
CA ALA A 122 -12.85 -3.03 10.52
C ALA A 122 -12.35 -4.03 11.57
N GLU A 123 -11.89 -5.21 11.16
CA GLU A 123 -11.30 -6.19 12.07
C GLU A 123 -10.01 -5.66 12.72
N LEU A 124 -9.16 -4.97 11.95
CA LEU A 124 -7.98 -4.28 12.49
C LEU A 124 -8.35 -3.21 13.51
N ASN A 125 -9.40 -2.42 13.23
CA ASN A 125 -9.93 -1.46 14.19
C ASN A 125 -10.43 -2.14 15.47
N ASP A 126 -11.14 -3.26 15.36
CA ASP A 126 -11.62 -4.01 16.53
C ASP A 126 -10.48 -4.60 17.37
N ARG A 127 -9.39 -5.02 16.75
CA ARG A 127 -8.17 -5.46 17.45
C ARG A 127 -7.50 -4.30 18.19
N CYS A 128 -7.34 -3.16 17.51
CA CYS A 128 -6.76 -1.95 18.10
C CYS A 128 -7.62 -1.42 19.26
N ASP A 129 -8.95 -1.38 19.10
CA ASP A 129 -9.89 -0.95 20.12
C ASP A 129 -9.80 -1.79 21.39
N ARG A 130 -9.79 -3.13 21.25
CA ARG A 130 -9.62 -4.04 22.39
C ARG A 130 -8.27 -3.95 23.09
N SER A 131 -7.22 -3.63 22.34
CA SER A 131 -5.84 -3.64 22.85
C SER A 131 -5.42 -2.31 23.41
N VAL A 132 -5.78 -1.19 22.74
CA VAL A 132 -5.27 0.16 23.03
C VAL A 132 -6.33 1.26 22.93
N ASP A 133 -7.61 0.90 22.88
CA ASP A 133 -8.76 1.83 22.89
C ASP A 133 -8.71 2.88 21.76
N VAL A 134 -8.35 2.45 20.54
CA VAL A 134 -8.32 3.32 19.36
C VAL A 134 -8.73 2.56 18.09
N ARG A 135 -9.41 3.26 17.18
CA ARG A 135 -9.82 2.78 15.85
C ARG A 135 -9.13 3.63 14.79
N PRO A 136 -7.90 3.29 14.38
CA PRO A 136 -7.10 4.18 13.53
C PRO A 136 -7.56 4.23 12.07
N PHE A 137 -8.16 3.15 11.53
CA PHE A 137 -8.63 3.12 10.14
C PHE A 137 -9.94 3.88 9.98
N TRP A 138 -10.00 4.73 8.94
CA TRP A 138 -11.13 5.59 8.65
C TRP A 138 -11.30 5.85 7.15
N GLY A 139 -12.38 6.56 6.78
CA GLY A 139 -12.63 6.91 5.39
C GLY A 139 -13.56 5.92 4.69
N TYR A 140 -14.50 5.28 5.42
CA TYR A 140 -15.51 4.44 4.79
C TYR A 140 -16.52 5.28 3.99
N PRO A 141 -16.77 4.99 2.70
CA PRO A 141 -17.64 5.82 1.87
C PRO A 141 -19.14 5.59 2.10
N GLY A 142 -19.52 4.51 2.80
CA GLY A 142 -20.90 4.18 3.13
C GLY A 142 -21.36 4.72 4.49
N ALA A 143 -22.49 4.20 5.01
CA ALA A 143 -22.96 4.49 6.37
C ALA A 143 -22.02 3.81 7.39
N SER A 144 -21.28 4.60 8.16
CA SER A 144 -20.20 4.12 9.04
C SER A 144 -20.64 3.19 10.17
N SER A 145 -21.91 3.19 10.55
CA SER A 145 -22.44 2.36 11.64
C SER A 145 -22.48 0.85 11.34
N ALA A 146 -22.32 0.45 10.09
CA ALA A 146 -22.48 -0.94 9.67
C ALA A 146 -21.14 -1.71 9.55
N THR A 147 -19.99 -1.02 9.57
CA THR A 147 -18.73 -1.62 9.13
C THR A 147 -17.58 -1.54 10.14
N GLY A 148 -17.73 -0.89 11.29
CA GLY A 148 -16.59 -0.71 12.22
C GLY A 148 -15.51 0.28 11.74
N VAL A 149 -15.68 0.88 10.55
CA VAL A 149 -14.78 1.90 9.98
C VAL A 149 -15.51 3.24 9.90
N SER A 150 -15.02 4.26 10.59
CA SER A 150 -15.60 5.59 10.54
C SER A 150 -15.43 6.24 9.17
N ARG A 151 -16.41 7.06 8.78
CA ARG A 151 -16.24 7.97 7.65
C ARG A 151 -15.23 9.07 7.93
N TYR A 152 -15.12 9.49 9.18
CA TYR A 152 -14.33 10.63 9.61
C TYR A 152 -13.05 10.19 10.28
N ARG A 153 -12.02 11.05 10.16
CA ARG A 153 -10.75 10.91 10.83
C ARG A 153 -10.96 10.86 12.35
N PRO A 154 -10.27 9.96 13.08
CA PRO A 154 -10.32 9.94 14.54
C PRO A 154 -9.69 11.21 15.13
N GLU A 155 -10.13 11.59 16.31
CA GLU A 155 -9.56 12.76 17.05
C GLU A 155 -8.12 12.50 17.50
N SER A 156 -7.79 11.25 17.79
CA SER A 156 -6.45 10.80 18.17
C SER A 156 -6.12 9.44 17.54
N TYR A 157 -4.85 9.24 17.27
CA TYR A 157 -4.28 7.95 16.87
C TYR A 157 -3.52 7.27 18.03
N ALA A 158 -3.35 7.94 19.17
CA ALA A 158 -2.57 7.41 20.29
C ALA A 158 -3.08 6.04 20.75
N PRO A 159 -2.20 5.08 21.03
CA PRO A 159 -0.74 5.24 21.17
C PRO A 159 0.03 5.18 19.83
N PHE A 160 -0.63 4.98 18.69
CA PHE A 160 0.02 5.06 17.39
C PHE A 160 0.28 6.50 16.98
N ASP A 161 1.16 6.68 15.98
CA ASP A 161 1.25 7.93 15.23
C ASP A 161 0.27 7.94 14.04
N GLU A 162 -0.06 9.12 13.52
CA GLU A 162 -0.76 9.23 12.24
C GLU A 162 0.16 8.89 11.07
N PHE A 163 1.44 9.21 11.20
CA PHE A 163 2.45 9.11 10.16
C PHE A 163 3.62 8.26 10.62
N ARG A 164 4.22 7.53 9.68
CA ARG A 164 5.48 6.82 9.92
C ARG A 164 6.65 7.82 9.99
N VAL A 165 7.80 7.37 10.45
CA VAL A 165 9.03 8.19 10.50
C VAL A 165 9.38 8.81 9.14
N GLY A 166 9.15 8.07 8.04
CA GLY A 166 9.40 8.58 6.69
C GLY A 166 8.50 9.77 6.35
N GLU A 167 7.20 9.67 6.62
CA GLU A 167 6.25 10.77 6.39
C GLU A 167 6.54 11.97 7.29
N HIS A 168 6.95 11.74 8.54
CA HIS A 168 7.37 12.85 9.41
C HIS A 168 8.56 13.63 8.84
N ARG A 169 9.55 12.93 8.26
CA ARG A 169 10.70 13.58 7.58
C ARG A 169 10.25 14.39 6.37
N VAL A 170 9.44 13.79 5.51
CA VAL A 170 8.90 14.46 4.32
C VAL A 170 8.04 15.68 4.70
N ARG A 171 7.31 15.63 5.81
CA ARG A 171 6.56 16.78 6.36
C ARG A 171 7.49 17.88 6.87
N ALA A 172 8.60 17.52 7.50
CA ALA A 172 9.60 18.51 7.96
C ALA A 172 10.20 19.29 6.77
N ASP A 173 10.28 18.66 5.59
CA ASP A 173 10.72 19.28 4.33
C ASP A 173 9.60 20.08 3.63
N GLY A 174 8.43 20.26 4.27
CA GLY A 174 7.31 21.06 3.76
C GLY A 174 6.33 20.35 2.84
N HIS A 175 6.47 19.04 2.64
CA HIS A 175 5.53 18.22 1.87
C HIS A 175 4.34 17.76 2.71
N ARG A 176 3.31 17.24 2.04
CA ARG A 176 2.05 16.77 2.66
C ARG A 176 1.79 15.31 2.31
N PRO A 177 2.47 14.36 2.96
CA PRO A 177 2.17 12.93 2.77
C PRO A 177 0.77 12.60 3.31
N PHE A 178 0.18 11.54 2.76
CA PHE A 178 -1.11 11.04 3.20
C PHE A 178 -0.94 9.95 4.26
N SER A 179 -1.96 9.83 5.12
CA SER A 179 -1.98 8.84 6.19
C SER A 179 -2.32 7.44 5.64
N SER A 180 -1.55 6.44 6.05
CA SER A 180 -1.83 5.02 5.74
C SER A 180 -3.12 4.50 6.39
N TRP A 181 -3.69 5.23 7.35
CA TRP A 181 -4.95 4.90 8.01
C TRP A 181 -6.19 5.30 7.21
N GLN A 182 -6.04 6.21 6.23
CA GLN A 182 -7.13 6.70 5.41
C GLN A 182 -7.43 5.76 4.24
N LEU A 183 -8.64 5.19 4.18
CA LEU A 183 -9.01 4.16 3.20
C LEU A 183 -9.70 4.71 1.94
N ALA A 184 -10.42 5.82 2.02
CA ALA A 184 -11.09 6.42 0.87
C ALA A 184 -11.03 7.95 0.91
N TYR A 185 -11.55 8.59 -0.15
CA TYR A 185 -11.52 10.01 -0.45
C TYR A 185 -10.17 10.50 -0.99
N PRO A 186 -10.10 11.71 -1.59
CA PRO A 186 -8.86 12.24 -2.17
C PRO A 186 -7.71 12.21 -1.16
N GLY A 187 -6.57 11.67 -1.59
CA GLY A 187 -5.38 11.51 -0.76
C GLY A 187 -5.35 10.24 0.09
N SER A 188 -6.24 9.28 -0.14
CA SER A 188 -6.19 8.00 0.57
C SER A 188 -5.14 7.08 -0.06
N VAL A 189 -4.26 6.53 0.77
CA VAL A 189 -3.29 5.49 0.39
C VAL A 189 -3.49 4.17 1.16
N GLY A 190 -4.30 4.18 2.22
CA GLY A 190 -4.50 3.00 3.07
C GLY A 190 -5.17 1.84 2.35
N SER A 191 -6.13 2.10 1.45
CA SER A 191 -6.73 1.05 0.63
C SER A 191 -5.73 0.45 -0.37
N GLN A 192 -4.92 1.29 -1.02
CA GLN A 192 -3.87 0.82 -1.94
C GLN A 192 -2.85 -0.04 -1.20
N MET A 193 -2.48 0.37 0.02
CA MET A 193 -1.57 -0.38 0.87
C MET A 193 -2.12 -1.76 1.26
N LEU A 194 -3.36 -1.86 1.77
CA LEU A 194 -3.97 -3.15 2.11
C LEU A 194 -4.00 -4.10 0.90
N MET A 195 -4.36 -3.57 -0.28
CA MET A 195 -4.44 -4.36 -1.51
C MET A 195 -3.09 -4.62 -2.17
N GLY A 196 -2.03 -3.93 -1.79
CA GLY A 196 -0.71 -4.04 -2.40
C GLY A 196 0.26 -4.89 -1.59
N ILE A 197 0.01 -5.09 -0.30
CA ILE A 197 0.82 -5.96 0.57
C ILE A 197 0.22 -7.36 0.73
N ALA A 198 -1.03 -7.57 0.31
CA ALA A 198 -1.69 -8.87 0.24
C ALA A 198 -1.26 -9.61 -1.05
#